data_814df69ac5386704ca8ad2e53c6d2bce
#
_entry.id   814df69ac5386704ca8ad2e53c6d2bce
#
_cell.length_a   1.000
_cell.length_b   1.000
_cell.length_c   1.000
_cell.angle_alpha   90.00
_cell.angle_beta   90.00
_cell.angle_gamma   90.00
#
_symmetry.space_group_name_H-M   'P 1'
#
loop_
_entity.id
_entity.type
_entity.pdbx_description
1 polymer ?
#
loop_
_entity_poly.entity_id
_entity_poly.type
_entity_poly.pdbx_seq_one_letter_code
_entity_poly.pdbx_strand_id
1 'polypeptide(L)'
;MARNDRLKAQLQTSNIELQLLDAQNNYSIANINMDLLLGLPESTILKVDENYISENIENQPTSYYLSQAIQNRKDLQALDYQRKAASLGSKAAKAENLPSLAITGGYVAADIPGFVTVTNAINIGVGVSYNLDNIWKKNSSLLKSQAREKQLEANNELLNDQIKLEINKDYQNSSLAKKKIEVYERALEQATENYRINKNKYDNGLVNITDLLDADAALVGAKVNVINAKADATLAHKKLLQSSGILNQ
;
A
#
# COMPACT_ATOMS: atom_id res chain seq x y z
N MET A 1 -7.92 55.89 -0.59
CA MET A 1 -7.12 54.78 -1.10
C MET A 1 -6.44 55.21 -2.39
N ALA A 2 -5.11 55.17 -2.46
CA ALA A 2 -4.36 55.52 -3.66
C ALA A 2 -4.68 54.55 -4.80
N ARG A 3 -4.61 55.02 -6.07
CA ARG A 3 -4.85 54.15 -7.25
C ARG A 3 -3.96 52.91 -7.25
N ASN A 4 -2.72 53.07 -6.82
CA ASN A 4 -1.74 51.96 -6.72
C ASN A 4 -2.17 50.91 -5.70
N ASP A 5 -2.72 51.31 -4.55
CA ASP A 5 -3.19 50.40 -3.50
C ASP A 5 -4.35 49.54 -4.00
N ARG A 6 -5.26 50.14 -4.77
CA ARG A 6 -6.36 49.39 -5.39
C ARG A 6 -5.87 48.37 -6.39
N LEU A 7 -4.88 48.72 -7.22
CA LEU A 7 -4.30 47.79 -8.21
C LEU A 7 -3.58 46.61 -7.51
N LYS A 8 -2.87 46.87 -6.41
CA LYS A 8 -2.25 45.79 -5.61
C LYS A 8 -3.29 44.83 -5.01
N ALA A 9 -4.37 45.36 -4.44
CA ALA A 9 -5.44 44.55 -3.90
C ALA A 9 -6.13 43.71 -5.01
N GLN A 10 -6.39 44.33 -6.18
CA GLN A 10 -6.94 43.58 -7.33
C GLN A 10 -6.04 42.48 -7.80
N LEU A 11 -4.70 42.71 -7.88
CA LEU A 11 -3.75 41.68 -8.25
C LEU A 11 -3.75 40.50 -7.25
N GLN A 12 -3.78 40.81 -5.94
CA GLN A 12 -3.87 39.79 -4.90
C GLN A 12 -5.17 38.98 -4.99
N THR A 13 -6.31 39.64 -5.26
CA THR A 13 -7.59 38.97 -5.51
C THR A 13 -7.47 37.97 -6.67
N SER A 14 -6.90 38.43 -7.82
CA SER A 14 -6.73 37.57 -8.98
C SER A 14 -5.82 36.36 -8.69
N ASN A 15 -4.76 36.54 -7.90
CA ASN A 15 -3.91 35.43 -7.48
C ASN A 15 -4.66 34.39 -6.64
N ILE A 16 -5.53 34.86 -5.73
CA ILE A 16 -6.35 33.95 -4.90
C ILE A 16 -7.43 33.27 -5.75
N GLU A 17 -8.02 33.97 -6.71
CA GLU A 17 -8.98 33.40 -7.67
C GLU A 17 -8.35 32.26 -8.49
N LEU A 18 -7.11 32.44 -8.97
CA LEU A 18 -6.37 31.37 -9.65
C LEU A 18 -6.15 30.15 -8.74
N GLN A 19 -5.72 30.37 -7.50
CA GLN A 19 -5.55 29.28 -6.53
C GLN A 19 -6.87 28.55 -6.24
N LEU A 20 -7.98 29.28 -6.18
CA LEU A 20 -9.31 28.69 -6.01
C LEU A 20 -9.70 27.81 -7.21
N LEU A 21 -9.46 28.31 -8.44
CA LEU A 21 -9.73 27.54 -9.65
C LEU A 21 -8.89 26.26 -9.71
N ASP A 22 -7.61 26.34 -9.35
CA ASP A 22 -6.74 25.17 -9.27
C ASP A 22 -7.23 24.15 -8.22
N ALA A 23 -7.63 24.64 -7.05
CA ALA A 23 -8.18 23.79 -5.99
C ALA A 23 -9.49 23.11 -6.41
N GLN A 24 -10.39 23.84 -7.09
CA GLN A 24 -11.64 23.28 -7.62
C GLN A 24 -11.39 22.22 -8.70
N ASN A 25 -10.44 22.47 -9.60
CA ASN A 25 -10.06 21.47 -10.61
C ASN A 25 -9.49 20.21 -9.97
N ASN A 26 -8.57 20.36 -9.00
CA ASN A 26 -7.98 19.24 -8.28
C ASN A 26 -9.05 18.43 -7.51
N TYR A 27 -10.01 19.11 -6.89
CA TYR A 27 -11.14 18.46 -6.23
C TYR A 27 -11.98 17.63 -7.23
N SER A 28 -12.29 18.20 -8.40
CA SER A 28 -13.07 17.52 -9.44
C SER A 28 -12.34 16.27 -9.94
N ILE A 29 -11.03 16.38 -10.21
CA ILE A 29 -10.20 15.24 -10.62
C ILE A 29 -10.15 14.18 -9.52
N ALA A 30 -9.98 14.58 -8.25
CA ALA A 30 -9.95 13.64 -7.13
C ALA A 30 -11.30 12.92 -6.96
N ASN A 31 -12.42 13.64 -7.15
CA ASN A 31 -13.76 13.05 -7.10
C ASN A 31 -13.95 11.99 -8.21
N ILE A 32 -13.62 12.33 -9.47
CA ILE A 32 -13.71 11.40 -10.60
C ILE A 32 -12.83 10.15 -10.35
N ASN A 33 -11.60 10.34 -9.87
CA ASN A 33 -10.72 9.23 -9.55
C ASN A 33 -11.32 8.29 -8.47
N MET A 34 -11.97 8.88 -7.45
CA MET A 34 -12.61 8.08 -6.41
C MET A 34 -13.86 7.36 -6.95
N ASP A 35 -14.67 8.01 -7.80
CA ASP A 35 -15.82 7.40 -8.44
C ASP A 35 -15.41 6.17 -9.26
N LEU A 36 -14.35 6.28 -10.05
CA LEU A 36 -13.79 5.17 -10.81
C LEU A 36 -13.30 4.02 -9.91
N LEU A 37 -12.63 4.34 -8.79
CA LEU A 37 -12.18 3.34 -7.83
C LEU A 37 -13.34 2.61 -7.14
N LEU A 38 -14.45 3.32 -6.90
CA LEU A 38 -15.64 2.76 -6.26
C LEU A 38 -16.62 2.12 -7.27
N GLY A 39 -16.35 2.23 -8.57
CA GLY A 39 -17.25 1.76 -9.62
C GLY A 39 -18.55 2.57 -9.73
N LEU A 40 -18.51 3.84 -9.33
CA LEU A 40 -19.62 4.78 -9.41
C LEU A 40 -19.58 5.56 -10.74
N PRO A 41 -20.74 6.12 -11.18
CA PRO A 41 -20.77 7.04 -12.32
C PRO A 41 -19.88 8.27 -12.07
N GLU A 42 -19.11 8.72 -13.06
CA GLU A 42 -18.19 9.87 -12.98
C GLU A 42 -18.86 11.21 -12.59
N SER A 43 -20.20 11.28 -12.70
CA SER A 43 -21.01 12.45 -12.31
C SER A 43 -21.43 12.43 -10.84
N THR A 44 -21.02 11.44 -10.06
CA THR A 44 -21.36 11.32 -8.64
C THR A 44 -20.58 12.37 -7.84
N ILE A 45 -21.25 13.12 -7.00
CA ILE A 45 -20.58 14.08 -6.11
C ILE A 45 -20.41 13.41 -4.74
N LEU A 46 -19.16 13.11 -4.39
CA LEU A 46 -18.83 12.52 -3.10
C LEU A 46 -18.73 13.61 -2.02
N LYS A 47 -19.32 13.35 -0.88
CA LYS A 47 -19.18 14.19 0.30
C LYS A 47 -18.18 13.58 1.27
N VAL A 48 -17.13 14.33 1.55
CA VAL A 48 -16.09 13.93 2.51
C VAL A 48 -16.58 14.22 3.94
N ASP A 49 -16.33 13.29 4.86
CA ASP A 49 -16.52 13.51 6.29
C ASP A 49 -15.29 14.25 6.84
N GLU A 50 -15.46 15.53 7.16
CA GLU A 50 -14.40 16.40 7.69
C GLU A 50 -13.92 15.95 9.09
N ASN A 51 -14.76 15.25 9.85
CA ASN A 51 -14.39 14.74 11.17
C ASN A 51 -13.33 13.66 11.11
N TYR A 52 -13.25 12.94 9.98
CA TYR A 52 -12.26 11.88 9.76
C TYR A 52 -10.80 12.38 9.81
N ILE A 53 -10.57 13.66 9.46
CA ILE A 53 -9.24 14.30 9.49
C ILE A 53 -8.84 14.72 10.92
N SER A 54 -9.79 14.74 11.84
CA SER A 54 -9.61 15.24 13.22
C SER A 54 -9.32 14.13 14.25
N GLU A 55 -9.23 12.85 13.83
CA GLU A 55 -8.93 11.75 14.73
C GLU A 55 -7.59 11.95 15.45
N ASN A 56 -7.62 11.74 16.77
CA ASN A 56 -6.40 11.81 17.57
C ASN A 56 -5.52 10.58 17.26
N ILE A 57 -4.44 10.82 16.52
CA ILE A 57 -3.52 9.78 16.07
C ILE A 57 -2.57 9.45 17.23
N GLU A 58 -2.77 8.32 17.89
CA GLU A 58 -1.81 7.77 18.85
C GLU A 58 -1.03 6.62 18.21
N ASN A 59 0.26 6.81 18.08
CA ASN A 59 1.15 5.76 17.58
C ASN A 59 1.55 4.82 18.71
N GLN A 60 1.33 3.54 18.52
CA GLN A 60 1.91 2.48 19.34
C GLN A 60 3.43 2.38 19.08
N PRO A 61 4.21 1.71 19.94
CA PRO A 61 5.64 1.49 19.67
C PRO A 61 5.86 0.76 18.33
N THR A 62 6.99 1.03 17.66
CA THR A 62 7.34 0.41 16.37
C THR A 62 7.31 -1.13 16.43
N SER A 63 7.70 -1.71 17.58
CA SER A 63 7.66 -3.17 17.80
C SER A 63 6.26 -3.76 17.67
N TYR A 64 5.22 -3.02 18.05
CA TYR A 64 3.83 -3.43 17.86
C TYR A 64 3.51 -3.62 16.37
N TYR A 65 3.81 -2.61 15.54
CA TYR A 65 3.54 -2.65 14.09
C TYR A 65 4.33 -3.75 13.39
N LEU A 66 5.58 -3.99 13.81
CA LEU A 66 6.40 -5.10 13.29
C LEU A 66 5.78 -6.46 13.62
N SER A 67 5.29 -6.66 14.83
CA SER A 67 4.64 -7.92 15.22
C SER A 67 3.33 -8.15 14.46
N GLN A 68 2.55 -7.09 14.25
CA GLN A 68 1.31 -7.17 13.46
C GLN A 68 1.60 -7.51 11.99
N ALA A 69 2.64 -6.92 11.40
CA ALA A 69 3.01 -7.21 10.02
C ALA A 69 3.37 -8.68 9.82
N ILE A 70 4.16 -9.27 10.72
CA ILE A 70 4.54 -10.70 10.64
C ILE A 70 3.31 -11.60 10.69
N GLN A 71 2.28 -11.23 11.47
CA GLN A 71 1.07 -12.04 11.62
C GLN A 71 0.06 -11.85 10.49
N ASN A 72 -0.10 -10.61 10.00
CA ASN A 72 -1.25 -10.23 9.17
C ASN A 72 -0.90 -10.07 7.69
N ARG A 73 0.36 -9.78 7.33
CA ARG A 73 0.74 -9.52 5.94
C ARG A 73 0.57 -10.76 5.05
N LYS A 74 -0.23 -10.58 4.01
CA LYS A 74 -0.57 -11.66 3.08
C LYS A 74 0.58 -12.03 2.14
N ASP A 75 1.48 -11.09 1.85
CA ASP A 75 2.68 -11.34 1.05
C ASP A 75 3.66 -12.28 1.78
N LEU A 76 3.86 -12.11 3.10
CA LEU A 76 4.63 -13.05 3.92
C LEU A 76 4.00 -14.44 3.96
N GLN A 77 2.67 -14.50 4.14
CA GLN A 77 1.94 -15.77 4.13
C GLN A 77 2.06 -16.47 2.78
N ALA A 78 1.93 -15.72 1.67
CA ALA A 78 2.08 -16.27 0.32
C ALA A 78 3.49 -16.82 0.10
N LEU A 79 4.53 -16.11 0.53
CA LEU A 79 5.92 -16.57 0.42
C LEU A 79 6.18 -17.82 1.28
N ASP A 80 5.60 -17.92 2.48
CA ASP A 80 5.70 -19.11 3.32
C ASP A 80 5.07 -20.33 2.64
N TYR A 81 3.91 -20.18 2.00
CA TYR A 81 3.32 -21.26 1.19
C TYR A 81 4.18 -21.63 -0.01
N GLN A 82 4.81 -20.67 -0.68
CA GLN A 82 5.75 -20.96 -1.77
C GLN A 82 6.99 -21.74 -1.28
N ARG A 83 7.53 -21.38 -0.12
CA ARG A 83 8.63 -22.13 0.52
C ARG A 83 8.23 -23.56 0.87
N LYS A 84 7.06 -23.75 1.46
CA LYS A 84 6.51 -25.08 1.76
C LYS A 84 6.35 -25.91 0.47
N ALA A 85 5.82 -25.32 -0.59
CA ALA A 85 5.69 -25.98 -1.89
C ALA A 85 7.05 -26.36 -2.49
N ALA A 86 8.06 -25.49 -2.42
CA ALA A 86 9.41 -25.77 -2.88
C ALA A 86 10.09 -26.90 -2.07
N SER A 87 9.91 -26.89 -0.75
CA SER A 87 10.42 -27.96 0.13
C SER A 87 9.76 -29.32 -0.19
N LEU A 88 8.46 -29.35 -0.45
CA LEU A 88 7.78 -30.55 -0.90
C LEU A 88 8.26 -31.00 -2.30
N GLY A 89 8.50 -30.04 -3.22
CA GLY A 89 9.11 -30.30 -4.52
C GLY A 89 10.51 -30.92 -4.40
N SER A 90 11.32 -30.44 -3.46
CA SER A 90 12.64 -31.01 -3.15
C SER A 90 12.54 -32.46 -2.63
N LYS A 91 11.55 -32.74 -1.76
CA LYS A 91 11.26 -34.08 -1.27
C LYS A 91 10.78 -35.00 -2.39
N ALA A 92 9.91 -34.52 -3.27
CA ALA A 92 9.43 -35.27 -4.43
C ALA A 92 10.57 -35.61 -5.39
N ALA A 93 11.43 -34.63 -5.73
CA ALA A 93 12.60 -34.85 -6.56
C ALA A 93 13.60 -35.87 -5.93
N LYS A 94 13.70 -35.89 -4.60
CA LYS A 94 14.48 -36.89 -3.88
C LYS A 94 13.84 -38.29 -3.96
N ALA A 95 12.51 -38.37 -3.94
CA ALA A 95 11.75 -39.59 -4.04
C ALA A 95 11.82 -40.23 -5.45
N GLU A 96 12.15 -39.47 -6.51
CA GLU A 96 12.40 -40.01 -7.86
C GLU A 96 13.54 -41.03 -7.90
N ASN A 97 14.42 -41.03 -6.90
CA ASN A 97 15.49 -42.02 -6.75
C ASN A 97 15.02 -43.33 -6.09
N LEU A 98 13.76 -43.43 -5.68
CA LEU A 98 13.19 -44.64 -5.09
C LEU A 98 12.43 -45.43 -6.16
N PRO A 99 12.28 -46.77 -5.97
CA PRO A 99 11.39 -47.56 -6.82
C PRO A 99 9.95 -47.00 -6.82
N SER A 100 9.35 -46.91 -7.98
CA SER A 100 7.93 -46.54 -8.10
C SER A 100 7.04 -47.78 -8.01
N LEU A 101 5.97 -47.65 -7.23
CA LEU A 101 4.94 -48.68 -7.08
C LEU A 101 3.67 -48.18 -7.80
N ALA A 102 3.18 -48.98 -8.74
CA ALA A 102 1.96 -48.69 -9.46
C ALA A 102 0.93 -49.78 -9.23
N ILE A 103 -0.30 -49.40 -8.94
CA ILE A 103 -1.45 -50.30 -8.95
C ILE A 103 -2.24 -49.99 -10.22
N THR A 104 -2.47 -50.99 -11.03
CA THR A 104 -3.21 -50.88 -12.28
C THR A 104 -4.50 -51.68 -12.20
N GLY A 105 -5.57 -51.13 -12.71
CA GLY A 105 -6.84 -51.85 -12.84
C GLY A 105 -7.53 -51.44 -14.13
N GLY A 106 -8.13 -52.37 -14.80
CA GLY A 106 -8.84 -52.11 -16.04
C GLY A 106 -9.97 -53.11 -16.27
N TYR A 107 -10.94 -52.67 -17.03
CA TYR A 107 -12.01 -53.49 -17.59
C TYR A 107 -11.84 -53.53 -19.11
N VAL A 108 -11.87 -54.74 -19.66
CA VAL A 108 -11.73 -54.95 -21.09
C VAL A 108 -12.96 -55.70 -21.60
N ALA A 109 -13.65 -55.11 -22.55
CA ALA A 109 -14.66 -55.78 -23.36
C ALA A 109 -14.29 -55.50 -24.83
N ALA A 110 -14.03 -56.54 -25.60
CA ALA A 110 -13.71 -56.43 -27.02
C ALA A 110 -14.36 -57.57 -27.78
N ASP A 111 -15.01 -57.27 -28.89
CA ASP A 111 -15.52 -58.25 -29.82
C ASP A 111 -14.94 -57.97 -31.21
N ILE A 112 -14.09 -58.89 -31.69
CA ILE A 112 -13.49 -58.82 -33.02
C ILE A 112 -14.03 -60.02 -33.80
N PRO A 113 -14.98 -59.82 -34.73
CA PRO A 113 -15.63 -60.91 -35.46
C PRO A 113 -14.64 -61.88 -36.13
N GLY A 114 -14.74 -63.15 -35.80
CA GLY A 114 -13.90 -64.22 -36.38
C GLY A 114 -12.47 -64.34 -35.79
N PHE A 115 -12.12 -63.50 -34.75
CA PHE A 115 -10.79 -63.52 -34.14
C PHE A 115 -10.82 -63.75 -32.63
N VAL A 116 -11.46 -62.86 -31.87
CA VAL A 116 -11.53 -62.98 -30.41
C VAL A 116 -12.72 -62.18 -29.84
N THR A 117 -13.49 -62.79 -28.94
CA THR A 117 -14.51 -62.15 -28.15
C THR A 117 -14.10 -62.21 -26.68
N VAL A 118 -13.86 -61.06 -26.06
CA VAL A 118 -13.60 -60.90 -24.63
C VAL A 118 -14.78 -60.15 -23.99
N THR A 119 -15.56 -60.85 -23.17
CA THR A 119 -16.65 -60.24 -22.42
C THR A 119 -16.31 -60.16 -20.94
N ASN A 120 -16.42 -58.97 -20.36
CA ASN A 120 -16.28 -58.74 -18.93
C ASN A 120 -14.94 -59.18 -18.29
N ALA A 121 -13.79 -58.91 -18.94
CA ALA A 121 -12.49 -59.17 -18.35
C ALA A 121 -12.06 -58.01 -17.44
N ILE A 122 -11.82 -58.31 -16.16
CA ILE A 122 -11.25 -57.38 -15.20
C ILE A 122 -9.80 -57.78 -14.96
N ASN A 123 -8.85 -56.84 -15.10
CA ASN A 123 -7.48 -57.01 -14.72
C ASN A 123 -7.11 -56.14 -13.54
N ILE A 124 -6.39 -56.65 -12.57
CA ILE A 124 -5.79 -55.96 -11.46
C ILE A 124 -4.31 -56.35 -11.42
N GLY A 125 -3.43 -55.38 -11.42
CA GLY A 125 -2.00 -55.61 -11.40
C GLY A 125 -1.27 -54.68 -10.41
N VAL A 126 -0.17 -55.15 -9.89
CA VAL A 126 0.79 -54.35 -9.11
C VAL A 126 2.13 -54.41 -9.86
N GLY A 127 2.64 -53.25 -10.20
CA GLY A 127 3.92 -53.07 -10.88
C GLY A 127 4.92 -52.33 -9.99
N VAL A 128 6.17 -52.82 -9.98
CA VAL A 128 7.30 -52.09 -9.39
C VAL A 128 8.25 -51.76 -10.52
N SER A 129 8.60 -50.47 -10.66
CA SER A 129 9.61 -50.06 -11.63
C SER A 129 10.71 -49.26 -10.96
N TYR A 130 11.95 -49.51 -11.36
CA TYR A 130 13.12 -48.80 -10.87
C TYR A 130 14.04 -48.44 -12.03
N ASN A 131 14.36 -47.16 -12.14
CA ASN A 131 15.27 -46.70 -13.18
C ASN A 131 16.71 -46.73 -12.66
N LEU A 132 17.50 -47.71 -13.13
CA LEU A 132 18.90 -47.89 -12.73
C LEU A 132 19.81 -46.72 -13.13
N ASP A 133 19.44 -45.96 -14.14
CA ASP A 133 20.16 -44.75 -14.55
C ASP A 133 20.27 -43.73 -13.41
N ASN A 134 19.32 -43.71 -12.49
CA ASN A 134 19.31 -42.80 -11.34
C ASN A 134 20.46 -43.05 -10.35
N ILE A 135 21.12 -44.22 -10.41
CA ILE A 135 22.26 -44.57 -9.54
C ILE A 135 23.53 -43.82 -9.98
N TRP A 136 23.73 -43.64 -11.29
CA TRP A 136 24.96 -43.04 -11.85
C TRP A 136 24.79 -41.60 -12.36
N LYS A 137 23.59 -41.18 -12.69
CA LYS A 137 23.34 -39.78 -13.12
C LYS A 137 23.17 -38.88 -11.91
N LYS A 138 23.89 -37.74 -11.91
CA LYS A 138 23.64 -36.66 -10.97
C LYS A 138 22.17 -36.23 -11.10
N ASN A 139 21.38 -36.33 -10.02
CA ASN A 139 19.98 -35.94 -10.06
C ASN A 139 19.86 -34.42 -10.21
N SER A 140 19.82 -33.95 -11.47
CA SER A 140 19.69 -32.52 -11.80
C SER A 140 18.35 -31.94 -11.35
N SER A 141 17.29 -32.77 -11.28
CA SER A 141 15.97 -32.37 -10.75
C SER A 141 16.07 -32.00 -9.27
N LEU A 142 16.75 -32.85 -8.47
CA LEU A 142 16.97 -32.55 -7.06
C LEU A 142 17.81 -31.30 -6.84
N LEU A 143 18.92 -31.13 -7.59
CA LEU A 143 19.76 -29.92 -7.47
C LEU A 143 19.00 -28.64 -7.85
N LYS A 144 18.19 -28.70 -8.90
CA LYS A 144 17.32 -27.58 -9.32
C LYS A 144 16.29 -27.24 -8.25
N SER A 145 15.64 -28.25 -7.66
CA SER A 145 14.68 -28.09 -6.58
C SER A 145 15.31 -27.46 -5.32
N GLN A 146 16.48 -27.95 -4.93
CA GLN A 146 17.24 -27.41 -3.79
C GLN A 146 17.70 -25.96 -4.04
N ALA A 147 18.12 -25.65 -5.27
CA ALA A 147 18.46 -24.28 -5.64
C ALA A 147 17.24 -23.35 -5.54
N ARG A 148 16.05 -23.82 -5.96
CA ARG A 148 14.79 -23.09 -5.82
C ARG A 148 14.39 -22.87 -4.36
N GLU A 149 14.57 -23.86 -3.52
CA GLU A 149 14.32 -23.78 -2.08
C GLU A 149 15.21 -22.68 -1.44
N LYS A 150 16.52 -22.72 -1.70
CA LYS A 150 17.46 -21.69 -1.23
C LYS A 150 17.14 -20.29 -1.76
N GLN A 151 16.72 -20.17 -3.01
CA GLN A 151 16.29 -18.90 -3.60
C GLN A 151 15.09 -18.32 -2.83
N LEU A 152 14.09 -19.14 -2.51
CA LEU A 152 12.92 -18.69 -1.76
C LEU A 152 13.25 -18.35 -0.30
N GLU A 153 14.23 -19.04 0.29
CA GLU A 153 14.74 -18.72 1.62
C GLU A 153 15.40 -17.34 1.65
N ALA A 154 16.29 -17.05 0.70
CA ALA A 154 16.89 -15.73 0.54
C ALA A 154 15.86 -14.64 0.24
N ASN A 155 14.85 -14.92 -0.59
CA ASN A 155 13.74 -13.99 -0.85
C ASN A 155 12.92 -13.69 0.41
N ASN A 156 12.76 -14.69 1.30
CA ASN A 156 12.07 -14.48 2.57
C ASN A 156 12.85 -13.55 3.51
N GLU A 157 14.16 -13.71 3.60
CA GLU A 157 15.01 -12.81 4.37
C GLU A 157 14.93 -11.38 3.82
N LEU A 158 15.05 -11.23 2.49
CA LEU A 158 14.95 -9.94 1.81
C LEU A 158 13.60 -9.26 2.06
N LEU A 159 12.49 -10.01 1.93
CA LEU A 159 11.14 -9.48 2.18
C LEU A 159 10.96 -9.04 3.64
N ASN A 160 11.47 -9.82 4.59
CA ASN A 160 11.42 -9.43 6.00
C ASN A 160 12.17 -8.14 6.27
N ASP A 161 13.35 -7.94 5.67
CA ASP A 161 14.14 -6.73 5.86
C ASP A 161 13.48 -5.52 5.15
N GLN A 162 12.87 -5.72 3.98
CA GLN A 162 12.06 -4.71 3.31
C GLN A 162 10.88 -4.26 4.17
N ILE A 163 10.16 -5.20 4.78
CA ILE A 163 9.02 -4.91 5.66
C ILE A 163 9.48 -4.13 6.91
N LYS A 164 10.58 -4.54 7.52
CA LYS A 164 11.16 -3.79 8.66
C LYS A 164 11.49 -2.35 8.28
N LEU A 165 12.12 -2.16 7.12
CA LEU A 165 12.47 -0.82 6.62
C LEU A 165 11.21 0.01 6.32
N GLU A 166 10.22 -0.58 5.64
CA GLU A 166 8.95 0.06 5.30
C GLU A 166 8.22 0.54 6.56
N ILE A 167 8.05 -0.33 7.55
CA ILE A 167 7.37 0.00 8.80
C ILE A 167 8.13 1.08 9.59
N ASN A 168 9.44 0.99 9.68
CA ASN A 168 10.23 2.03 10.35
C ASN A 168 10.10 3.38 9.64
N LYS A 169 10.14 3.40 8.31
CA LYS A 169 9.95 4.60 7.51
C LYS A 169 8.55 5.20 7.73
N ASP A 170 7.51 4.38 7.64
CA ASP A 170 6.13 4.84 7.79
C ASP A 170 5.83 5.30 9.21
N TYR A 171 6.43 4.66 10.23
CA TYR A 171 6.38 5.11 11.62
C TYR A 171 7.02 6.49 11.80
N GLN A 172 8.22 6.70 11.23
CA GLN A 172 8.89 8.00 11.30
C GLN A 172 8.09 9.08 10.56
N ASN A 173 7.53 8.76 9.41
CA ASN A 173 6.68 9.67 8.65
C ASN A 173 5.41 10.05 9.42
N SER A 174 4.73 9.09 10.04
CA SER A 174 3.55 9.33 10.88
C SER A 174 3.90 10.20 12.09
N SER A 175 5.00 9.92 12.77
CA SER A 175 5.49 10.72 13.90
C SER A 175 5.86 12.15 13.49
N LEU A 176 6.55 12.29 12.35
CA LEU A 176 6.90 13.61 11.79
C LEU A 176 5.66 14.42 11.40
N ALA A 177 4.68 13.78 10.72
CA ALA A 177 3.44 14.44 10.30
C ALA A 177 2.65 14.96 11.50
N LYS A 178 2.57 14.21 12.59
CA LYS A 178 1.98 14.66 13.85
C LYS A 178 2.68 15.91 14.41
N LYS A 179 4.01 15.92 14.46
CA LYS A 179 4.78 17.09 14.91
C LYS A 179 4.60 18.32 14.02
N LYS A 180 4.41 18.11 12.71
CA LYS A 180 4.14 19.21 11.77
C LYS A 180 2.83 19.94 12.09
N ILE A 181 1.78 19.22 12.54
CA ILE A 181 0.52 19.86 12.96
C ILE A 181 0.80 20.89 14.05
N GLU A 182 1.50 20.51 15.11
CA GLU A 182 1.82 21.40 16.23
C GLU A 182 2.61 22.65 15.78
N VAL A 183 3.53 22.49 14.82
CA VAL A 183 4.32 23.59 14.28
C VAL A 183 3.43 24.54 13.45
N TYR A 184 2.58 23.98 12.58
CA TYR A 184 1.68 24.81 11.76
C TYR A 184 0.57 25.48 12.57
N GLU A 185 0.07 24.85 13.65
CA GLU A 185 -0.89 25.48 14.56
C GLU A 185 -0.27 26.70 15.26
N ARG A 186 0.99 26.61 15.73
CA ARG A 186 1.72 27.77 16.26
C ARG A 186 1.95 28.84 15.19
N ALA A 187 2.28 28.45 13.97
CA ALA A 187 2.43 29.41 12.86
C ALA A 187 1.11 30.10 12.53
N LEU A 188 -0.02 29.39 12.59
CA LEU A 188 -1.35 29.98 12.41
C LEU A 188 -1.68 31.00 13.49
N GLU A 189 -1.36 30.70 14.76
CA GLU A 189 -1.55 31.66 15.87
C GLU A 189 -0.73 32.93 15.63
N GLN A 190 0.55 32.78 15.25
CA GLN A 190 1.43 33.92 14.93
C GLN A 190 0.94 34.74 13.73
N ALA A 191 0.48 34.08 12.66
CA ALA A 191 -0.05 34.75 11.48
C ALA A 191 -1.36 35.47 11.77
N THR A 192 -2.21 34.88 12.62
CA THR A 192 -3.47 35.52 13.06
C THR A 192 -3.21 36.80 13.83
N GLU A 193 -2.27 36.78 14.76
CA GLU A 193 -1.93 37.96 15.54
C GLU A 193 -1.22 39.01 14.69
N ASN A 194 -0.33 38.60 13.78
CA ASN A 194 0.31 39.52 12.83
C ASN A 194 -0.71 40.22 11.95
N TYR A 195 -1.69 39.49 11.41
CA TYR A 195 -2.80 40.10 10.64
C TYR A 195 -3.61 41.07 11.48
N ARG A 196 -3.97 40.69 12.70
CA ARG A 196 -4.71 41.56 13.63
C ARG A 196 -3.97 42.91 13.89
N ILE A 197 -2.67 42.84 14.14
CA ILE A 197 -1.83 44.01 14.39
C ILE A 197 -1.75 44.89 13.12
N ASN A 198 -1.47 44.31 11.95
CA ASN A 198 -1.34 45.06 10.71
C ASN A 198 -2.68 45.68 10.28
N LYS A 199 -3.79 44.97 10.51
CA LYS A 199 -5.14 45.52 10.27
C LYS A 199 -5.39 46.73 11.14
N ASN A 200 -5.13 46.67 12.43
CA ASN A 200 -5.29 47.82 13.33
C ASN A 200 -4.40 49.01 12.95
N LYS A 201 -3.14 48.76 12.58
CA LYS A 201 -2.21 49.78 12.11
C LYS A 201 -2.69 50.43 10.81
N TYR A 202 -3.19 49.65 9.87
CA TYR A 202 -3.71 50.13 8.61
C TYR A 202 -4.97 50.98 8.80
N ASP A 203 -5.90 50.53 9.65
CA ASP A 203 -7.13 51.27 9.98
C ASP A 203 -6.81 52.65 10.63
N ASN A 204 -5.65 52.76 11.31
CA ASN A 204 -5.15 54.00 11.89
C ASN A 204 -4.17 54.79 10.99
N GLY A 205 -3.95 54.35 9.73
CA GLY A 205 -3.05 54.99 8.78
C GLY A 205 -1.56 54.86 9.08
N LEU A 206 -1.15 53.92 9.92
CA LEU A 206 0.23 53.75 10.40
C LEU A 206 1.08 52.79 9.51
N VAL A 207 0.43 52.02 8.64
CA VAL A 207 1.10 51.14 7.66
C VAL A 207 0.41 51.22 6.31
N ASN A 208 1.08 50.80 5.26
CA ASN A 208 0.53 50.79 3.92
C ASN A 208 -0.31 49.53 3.65
N ILE A 209 -1.07 49.52 2.56
CA ILE A 209 -1.91 48.38 2.17
C ILE A 209 -1.10 47.09 1.89
N THR A 210 0.16 47.22 1.45
CA THR A 210 1.02 46.08 1.16
C THR A 210 1.28 45.25 2.41
N ASP A 211 1.58 45.92 3.53
CA ASP A 211 1.83 45.25 4.81
C ASP A 211 0.59 44.46 5.29
N LEU A 212 -0.61 45.03 5.07
CA LEU A 212 -1.86 44.35 5.38
C LEU A 212 -2.12 43.14 4.45
N LEU A 213 -1.91 43.32 3.14
CA LEU A 213 -2.11 42.24 2.16
C LEU A 213 -1.11 41.07 2.37
N ASP A 214 0.14 41.40 2.71
CA ASP A 214 1.16 40.38 3.04
C ASP A 214 0.78 39.61 4.31
N ALA A 215 0.29 40.30 5.33
CA ALA A 215 -0.18 39.65 6.57
C ALA A 215 -1.43 38.79 6.32
N ASP A 216 -2.35 39.21 5.45
CA ASP A 216 -3.53 38.45 5.05
C ASP A 216 -3.14 37.19 4.26
N ALA A 217 -2.26 37.32 3.28
CA ALA A 217 -1.74 36.18 2.51
C ALA A 217 -1.03 35.16 3.42
N ALA A 218 -0.24 35.62 4.40
CA ALA A 218 0.41 34.78 5.37
C ALA A 218 -0.61 34.02 6.25
N LEU A 219 -1.69 34.69 6.68
CA LEU A 219 -2.77 34.07 7.46
C LEU A 219 -3.51 33.00 6.66
N VAL A 220 -3.87 33.30 5.40
CA VAL A 220 -4.52 32.32 4.50
C VAL A 220 -3.61 31.11 4.30
N GLY A 221 -2.33 31.33 3.98
CA GLY A 221 -1.35 30.28 3.82
C GLY A 221 -1.19 29.41 5.08
N ALA A 222 -1.15 30.03 6.26
CA ALA A 222 -1.06 29.31 7.54
C ALA A 222 -2.30 28.44 7.80
N LYS A 223 -3.52 28.92 7.50
CA LYS A 223 -4.76 28.13 7.59
C LYS A 223 -4.72 26.91 6.68
N VAL A 224 -4.33 27.08 5.43
CA VAL A 224 -4.21 25.97 4.45
C VAL A 224 -3.18 24.96 4.91
N ASN A 225 -2.03 25.41 5.42
CA ASN A 225 -0.97 24.53 5.91
C ASN A 225 -1.42 23.64 7.09
N VAL A 226 -2.23 24.17 8.03
CA VAL A 226 -2.79 23.36 9.13
C VAL A 226 -3.73 22.28 8.60
N ILE A 227 -4.61 22.60 7.66
CA ILE A 227 -5.55 21.64 7.07
C ILE A 227 -4.77 20.54 6.33
N ASN A 228 -3.82 20.93 5.49
CA ASN A 228 -2.96 19.98 4.77
C ASN A 228 -2.16 19.08 5.73
N ALA A 229 -1.58 19.65 6.79
CA ALA A 229 -0.83 18.90 7.77
C ALA A 229 -1.70 17.85 8.50
N LYS A 230 -2.96 18.17 8.81
CA LYS A 230 -3.91 17.21 9.40
C LYS A 230 -4.25 16.08 8.43
N ALA A 231 -4.51 16.42 7.16
CA ALA A 231 -4.75 15.42 6.11
C ALA A 231 -3.53 14.51 5.89
N ASP A 232 -2.34 15.09 5.80
CA ASP A 232 -1.07 14.34 5.65
C ASP A 232 -0.81 13.41 6.84
N ALA A 233 -1.12 13.86 8.06
CA ALA A 233 -0.94 13.04 9.26
C ALA A 233 -1.89 11.83 9.26
N THR A 234 -3.15 12.04 8.88
CA THR A 234 -4.13 10.96 8.73
C THR A 234 -3.68 9.95 7.67
N LEU A 235 -3.22 10.45 6.51
CA LEU A 235 -2.72 9.60 5.43
C LEU A 235 -1.47 8.81 5.86
N ALA A 236 -0.50 9.45 6.51
CA ALA A 236 0.71 8.81 7.00
C ALA A 236 0.40 7.73 8.05
N HIS A 237 -0.56 7.97 8.93
CA HIS A 237 -1.01 6.97 9.90
C HIS A 237 -1.70 5.78 9.22
N LYS A 238 -2.63 6.03 8.30
CA LYS A 238 -3.30 4.94 7.55
C LYS A 238 -2.30 4.12 6.74
N LYS A 239 -1.26 4.75 6.18
CA LYS A 239 -0.17 4.04 5.50
C LYS A 239 0.63 3.16 6.45
N LEU A 240 0.90 3.60 7.68
CA LEU A 240 1.53 2.78 8.72
C LEU A 240 0.66 1.58 9.09
N LEU A 241 -0.67 1.75 9.20
CA LEU A 241 -1.60 0.64 9.44
C LEU A 241 -1.61 -0.33 8.25
N GLN A 242 -1.57 0.18 7.02
CA GLN A 242 -1.52 -0.63 5.81
C GLN A 242 -0.24 -1.47 5.73
N SER A 243 0.93 -0.85 5.94
CA SER A 243 2.22 -1.56 5.93
C SER A 243 2.33 -2.59 7.06
N SER A 244 1.59 -2.39 8.14
CA SER A 244 1.48 -3.33 9.27
C SER A 244 0.42 -4.42 9.07
N GLY A 245 -0.38 -4.35 7.99
CA GLY A 245 -1.42 -5.34 7.70
C GLY A 245 -2.68 -5.26 8.58
N ILE A 246 -2.93 -4.11 9.24
CA ILE A 246 -4.06 -3.90 10.16
C ILE A 246 -5.01 -2.77 9.73
N LEU A 247 -4.92 -2.31 8.48
CA LEU A 247 -5.75 -1.20 8.00
C LEU A 247 -7.25 -1.49 8.07
N ASN A 248 -7.67 -2.75 7.95
CA ASN A 248 -9.07 -3.19 7.86
C ASN A 248 -9.51 -4.04 9.07
N GLN A 249 -8.85 -3.88 10.20
CA GLN A 249 -9.24 -4.55 11.45
C GLN A 249 -10.04 -3.64 12.36
#